data_f6c16a70e9474f10b26f6423533b81bd
#
_entry.id   f6c16a70e9474f10b26f6423533b81bd
#
_cell.length_a   1.000
_cell.length_b   1.000
_cell.length_c   1.000
_cell.angle_alpha   90.00
_cell.angle_beta   90.00
_cell.angle_gamma   90.00
#
_symmetry.space_group_name_H-M   'P 1'
#
loop_
_entity.id
_entity.type
_entity.pdbx_description
1 polymer ?
#
loop_
_entity_poly.entity_id
_entity_poly.type
_entity_poly.pdbx_seq_one_letter_code
_entity_poly.pdbx_strand_id
1 'polypeptide(L)'
;MVIRELYIKNFGKFSEKHFYLKDGVQVLSGENEFGKTTLHLFIRAMLFGLERGRGRAAAKDDFTKYEPWDGGSYAGVMRFECGGRCFRLERTFGNGQKSGKKVLLICEDDGEELSPEHGDLEMLLGSLTAELFDSTVSVGQLKSRPGQALSEALENYAANYYETGGADLDLRGAVQTLREKRKKTERAIREEQEKEERKRQKMLQECEYLERDMESLRGEYEERREELHLLKRSVKMREEETKIGTEETETRKGRGKHILFTGLGGIFAGGIGLLWSRFAAVRAGGFSVSFAGIAGILLLIGLGMCAIGLYEVSKELRERKKSRQDKKSAAREVELNGQIDQNCQMGELRESSELREKIRQAQWQMSHLRSEWKEKEIRCQNIQEQCGERMDSEIGKRLKAQREALEMAEEVLIQTAKETSDATSQKMNLRASEIFSEITDGRYRGLKADAHEGISVWDGVRRIPAERLSRGTLEQIYFAVRMAAAEMLLEEPMPLIFDDAFAFYDDKRLESVIKWLSRQKNQVIILSCHNREENLLGQFM
;
A
#
# COMPACT_ATOMS: atom_id res chain seq x y z
N MET A 1 -30.05 -7.28 -29.62
CA MET A 1 -29.41 -7.54 -30.94
C MET A 1 -30.06 -8.75 -31.62
N VAL A 2 -30.31 -8.71 -32.97
CA VAL A 2 -30.86 -9.83 -33.78
C VAL A 2 -30.02 -9.94 -35.03
N ILE A 3 -29.50 -11.13 -35.35
CA ILE A 3 -28.76 -11.38 -36.59
C ILE A 3 -29.75 -11.67 -37.70
N ARG A 4 -29.67 -10.95 -38.82
CA ARG A 4 -30.59 -11.09 -39.96
C ARG A 4 -30.00 -11.90 -41.09
N GLU A 5 -28.74 -11.66 -41.43
CA GLU A 5 -28.07 -12.31 -42.54
C GLU A 5 -26.61 -12.55 -42.22
N LEU A 6 -26.12 -13.72 -42.61
CA LEU A 6 -24.70 -14.05 -42.63
C LEU A 6 -24.33 -14.37 -44.08
N TYR A 7 -23.47 -13.56 -44.67
CA TYR A 7 -22.84 -13.84 -45.94
C TYR A 7 -21.39 -14.22 -45.71
N ILE A 8 -21.11 -15.49 -45.89
CA ILE A 8 -19.77 -16.06 -45.75
C ILE A 8 -19.12 -16.02 -47.11
N LYS A 9 -18.31 -14.99 -47.34
CA LYS A 9 -17.59 -14.88 -48.60
C LYS A 9 -16.60 -16.03 -48.73
N ASN A 10 -15.78 -16.24 -47.66
CA ASN A 10 -14.93 -17.42 -47.57
C ASN A 10 -14.48 -17.62 -46.13
N PHE A 11 -14.80 -18.78 -45.54
CA PHE A 11 -14.46 -19.12 -44.15
C PHE A 11 -14.54 -20.65 -43.95
N GLY A 12 -13.42 -21.26 -43.62
CA GLY A 12 -13.29 -22.70 -43.51
C GLY A 12 -13.70 -23.37 -44.82
N LYS A 13 -14.73 -24.22 -44.76
CA LYS A 13 -15.27 -24.90 -45.94
C LYS A 13 -16.35 -24.11 -46.73
N PHE A 14 -16.83 -23.01 -46.15
CA PHE A 14 -17.86 -22.22 -46.82
C PHE A 14 -17.25 -21.19 -47.76
N SER A 15 -17.76 -21.15 -48.98
CA SER A 15 -17.47 -20.17 -50.00
C SER A 15 -18.78 -19.67 -50.60
N GLU A 16 -18.97 -18.35 -50.69
CA GLU A 16 -20.15 -17.67 -51.26
C GLU A 16 -21.50 -18.22 -50.73
N LYS A 17 -21.61 -18.36 -49.36
CA LYS A 17 -22.81 -18.89 -48.71
C LYS A 17 -23.57 -17.81 -47.96
N HIS A 18 -24.90 -17.82 -48.15
CA HIS A 18 -25.85 -16.97 -47.44
C HIS A 18 -26.70 -17.78 -46.46
N PHE A 19 -26.88 -17.25 -45.26
CA PHE A 19 -27.79 -17.77 -44.25
C PHE A 19 -28.67 -16.62 -43.78
N TYR A 20 -29.99 -16.78 -43.96
CA TYR A 20 -30.98 -15.83 -43.48
C TYR A 20 -31.58 -16.34 -42.18
N LEU A 21 -31.53 -15.49 -41.15
CA LEU A 21 -31.95 -15.85 -39.81
C LEU A 21 -33.22 -15.10 -39.44
N LYS A 22 -34.10 -15.78 -38.71
CA LYS A 22 -35.41 -15.26 -38.28
C LYS A 22 -35.40 -14.89 -36.81
N ASP A 23 -36.39 -14.14 -36.37
CA ASP A 23 -36.67 -13.91 -34.97
C ASP A 23 -37.10 -15.19 -34.26
N GLY A 24 -36.96 -15.21 -32.92
CA GLY A 24 -37.35 -16.34 -32.10
C GLY A 24 -36.41 -17.53 -32.23
N VAL A 25 -36.93 -18.73 -32.01
CA VAL A 25 -36.13 -19.95 -32.02
C VAL A 25 -36.13 -20.54 -33.44
N GLN A 26 -34.93 -20.84 -33.92
CA GLN A 26 -34.75 -21.54 -35.19
C GLN A 26 -33.69 -22.64 -35.05
N VAL A 27 -33.91 -23.72 -35.78
CA VAL A 27 -32.97 -24.84 -35.83
C VAL A 27 -32.38 -24.90 -37.25
N LEU A 28 -31.06 -24.91 -37.30
CA LEU A 28 -30.30 -25.18 -38.52
C LEU A 28 -29.77 -26.62 -38.42
N SER A 29 -30.56 -27.55 -38.96
CA SER A 29 -30.21 -28.97 -38.97
C SER A 29 -29.31 -29.30 -40.16
N GLY A 30 -28.35 -30.19 -39.92
CA GLY A 30 -27.45 -30.65 -40.97
C GLY A 30 -26.61 -31.84 -40.50
N GLU A 31 -26.27 -32.71 -41.43
CA GLU A 31 -25.39 -33.87 -41.15
C GLU A 31 -24.06 -33.47 -40.55
N ASN A 32 -23.34 -34.44 -40.02
CA ASN A 32 -21.95 -34.22 -39.62
C ASN A 32 -21.18 -33.67 -40.82
N GLU A 33 -20.24 -32.75 -40.54
CA GLU A 33 -19.49 -32.03 -41.57
C GLU A 33 -20.31 -31.00 -42.40
N PHE A 34 -21.58 -30.75 -42.12
CA PHE A 34 -22.32 -29.64 -42.73
C PHE A 34 -21.64 -28.29 -42.53
N GLY A 35 -20.92 -28.12 -41.45
CA GLY A 35 -20.21 -26.88 -41.10
C GLY A 35 -20.90 -26.08 -40.00
N LYS A 36 -21.69 -26.69 -39.15
CA LYS A 36 -22.38 -26.08 -38.00
C LYS A 36 -21.40 -25.32 -37.09
N THR A 37 -20.36 -26.00 -36.67
CA THR A 37 -19.30 -25.37 -35.85
C THR A 37 -18.54 -24.28 -36.60
N THR A 38 -18.40 -24.40 -37.93
CA THR A 38 -17.83 -23.35 -38.78
C THR A 38 -18.72 -22.10 -38.78
N LEU A 39 -20.06 -22.28 -38.90
CA LEU A 39 -21.03 -21.20 -38.84
C LEU A 39 -21.05 -20.55 -37.45
N HIS A 40 -21.04 -21.35 -36.38
CA HIS A 40 -20.95 -20.86 -35.01
C HIS A 40 -19.71 -19.98 -34.82
N LEU A 41 -18.53 -20.49 -35.22
CA LEU A 41 -17.30 -19.70 -35.08
C LEU A 41 -17.27 -18.50 -36.01
N PHE A 42 -17.92 -18.57 -37.19
CA PHE A 42 -18.04 -17.42 -38.08
C PHE A 42 -18.79 -16.27 -37.41
N ILE A 43 -19.92 -16.53 -36.74
CA ILE A 43 -20.66 -15.50 -36.00
C ILE A 43 -19.74 -14.87 -34.93
N ARG A 44 -19.06 -15.69 -34.12
CA ARG A 44 -18.13 -15.22 -33.13
C ARG A 44 -16.99 -14.38 -33.73
N ALA A 45 -16.43 -14.86 -34.84
CA ALA A 45 -15.34 -14.19 -35.54
C ALA A 45 -15.79 -12.85 -36.16
N MET A 46 -17.01 -12.76 -36.62
CA MET A 46 -17.56 -11.48 -37.12
C MET A 46 -17.68 -10.46 -36.00
N LEU A 47 -18.14 -10.84 -34.82
CA LEU A 47 -18.29 -9.92 -33.67
C LEU A 47 -16.94 -9.51 -33.08
N PHE A 48 -16.08 -10.46 -32.78
CA PHE A 48 -14.84 -10.22 -31.97
C PHE A 48 -13.53 -10.35 -32.77
N GLY A 49 -13.61 -10.84 -34.02
CA GLY A 49 -12.40 -11.13 -34.79
C GLY A 49 -11.80 -12.50 -34.48
N LEU A 50 -10.70 -12.79 -35.17
CA LEU A 50 -9.87 -13.96 -34.91
C LEU A 50 -8.48 -13.53 -34.46
N GLU A 51 -8.03 -14.09 -33.36
CA GLU A 51 -6.66 -13.90 -32.88
C GLU A 51 -5.74 -14.96 -33.50
N ARG A 52 -4.56 -14.53 -33.90
CA ARG A 52 -3.52 -15.42 -34.41
C ARG A 52 -2.54 -15.74 -33.30
N GLY A 53 -2.42 -17.01 -32.96
CA GLY A 53 -1.43 -17.49 -32.00
C GLY A 53 0.01 -17.26 -32.48
N ARG A 54 0.95 -17.23 -31.57
CA ARG A 54 2.38 -17.10 -31.87
C ARG A 54 3.11 -18.43 -31.65
N GLY A 55 4.08 -18.72 -32.49
CA GLY A 55 4.90 -19.92 -32.39
C GLY A 55 4.11 -21.21 -32.56
N ARG A 56 4.27 -22.20 -31.67
CA ARG A 56 3.58 -23.50 -31.75
C ARG A 56 2.07 -23.41 -31.56
N ALA A 57 1.57 -22.36 -30.89
CA ALA A 57 0.14 -22.14 -30.71
C ALA A 57 -0.55 -21.74 -32.03
N ALA A 58 0.15 -21.10 -32.96
CA ALA A 58 -0.39 -20.70 -34.24
C ALA A 58 -0.89 -21.87 -35.10
N ALA A 59 -0.34 -23.06 -34.92
CA ALA A 59 -0.75 -24.25 -35.67
C ALA A 59 -2.10 -24.84 -35.21
N LYS A 60 -2.62 -24.42 -34.06
CA LYS A 60 -3.85 -24.92 -33.43
C LYS A 60 -4.88 -23.83 -33.14
N ASP A 61 -4.62 -22.60 -33.57
CA ASP A 61 -5.56 -21.49 -33.38
C ASP A 61 -6.74 -21.58 -34.34
N ASP A 62 -7.84 -20.89 -33.97
CA ASP A 62 -9.04 -20.87 -34.77
C ASP A 62 -8.82 -20.15 -36.12
N PHE A 63 -7.88 -19.20 -36.17
CA PHE A 63 -7.50 -18.53 -37.41
C PHE A 63 -7.00 -19.52 -38.45
N THR A 64 -6.03 -20.35 -38.12
CA THR A 64 -5.42 -21.35 -39.02
C THR A 64 -6.39 -22.51 -39.31
N LYS A 65 -7.17 -22.92 -38.29
CA LYS A 65 -8.13 -24.03 -38.42
C LYS A 65 -9.25 -23.73 -39.41
N TYR A 66 -9.72 -22.48 -39.48
CA TYR A 66 -10.83 -22.05 -40.32
C TYR A 66 -10.38 -21.17 -41.50
N GLU A 67 -9.09 -21.17 -41.80
CA GLU A 67 -8.57 -20.55 -43.02
C GLU A 67 -9.26 -21.20 -44.25
N PRO A 68 -9.65 -20.40 -45.28
CA PRO A 68 -10.32 -20.91 -46.46
C PRO A 68 -9.53 -22.01 -47.18
N TRP A 69 -10.20 -23.10 -47.49
CA TRP A 69 -9.57 -24.25 -48.13
C TRP A 69 -9.11 -23.98 -49.56
N ASP A 70 -9.75 -23.02 -50.24
CA ASP A 70 -9.42 -22.60 -51.61
C ASP A 70 -8.39 -21.47 -51.69
N GLY A 71 -7.89 -20.99 -50.53
CA GLY A 71 -6.91 -19.90 -50.46
C GLY A 71 -7.45 -18.53 -50.87
N GLY A 72 -8.79 -18.38 -51.03
CA GLY A 72 -9.44 -17.14 -51.37
C GLY A 72 -9.48 -16.10 -50.26
N SER A 73 -10.23 -15.03 -50.48
CA SER A 73 -10.32 -13.92 -49.51
C SER A 73 -11.03 -14.37 -48.24
N TYR A 74 -10.33 -14.41 -47.13
CA TYR A 74 -10.83 -14.78 -45.81
C TYR A 74 -11.67 -13.64 -45.23
N ALA A 75 -12.98 -13.65 -45.49
CA ALA A 75 -13.89 -12.53 -45.24
C ALA A 75 -15.35 -12.95 -45.14
N GLY A 76 -16.15 -12.08 -44.57
CA GLY A 76 -17.61 -12.21 -44.55
C GLY A 76 -18.31 -10.91 -44.22
N VAL A 77 -19.63 -10.98 -44.29
CA VAL A 77 -20.54 -9.87 -43.95
C VAL A 77 -21.62 -10.41 -43.00
N MET A 78 -21.94 -9.65 -41.99
CA MET A 78 -23.05 -9.93 -41.08
C MET A 78 -23.95 -8.71 -41.02
N ARG A 79 -25.25 -8.92 -41.23
CA ARG A 79 -26.28 -7.92 -41.00
C ARG A 79 -27.03 -8.25 -39.74
N PHE A 80 -27.15 -7.25 -38.87
CA PHE A 80 -27.84 -7.39 -37.60
C PHE A 80 -28.60 -6.13 -37.23
N GLU A 81 -29.59 -6.30 -36.40
CA GLU A 81 -30.38 -5.23 -35.83
C GLU A 81 -30.02 -5.06 -34.37
N CYS A 82 -29.74 -3.82 -33.93
CA CYS A 82 -29.44 -3.45 -32.58
C CYS A 82 -30.06 -2.10 -32.25
N GLY A 83 -30.73 -1.97 -31.10
CA GLY A 83 -31.41 -0.72 -30.73
C GLY A 83 -32.44 -0.24 -31.74
N GLY A 84 -33.07 -1.15 -32.52
CA GLY A 84 -34.04 -0.83 -33.58
C GLY A 84 -33.45 -0.29 -34.88
N ARG A 85 -32.13 -0.34 -35.06
CA ARG A 85 -31.39 0.06 -36.25
C ARG A 85 -30.70 -1.13 -36.89
N CYS A 86 -30.57 -1.09 -38.22
CA CYS A 86 -29.92 -2.13 -39.02
C CYS A 86 -28.45 -1.78 -39.28
N PHE A 87 -27.57 -2.74 -39.00
CA PHE A 87 -26.12 -2.58 -39.19
C PHE A 87 -25.60 -3.68 -40.12
N ARG A 88 -24.61 -3.28 -40.92
CA ARG A 88 -23.82 -4.17 -41.78
C ARG A 88 -22.36 -4.15 -41.32
N LEU A 89 -21.91 -5.29 -40.82
CA LEU A 89 -20.53 -5.51 -40.42
C LEU A 89 -19.82 -6.35 -41.49
N GLU A 90 -18.79 -5.77 -42.09
CA GLU A 90 -17.90 -6.47 -43.02
C GLU A 90 -16.57 -6.69 -42.35
N ARG A 91 -16.05 -7.90 -42.37
CA ARG A 91 -14.78 -8.22 -41.78
C ARG A 91 -13.90 -9.05 -42.69
N THR A 92 -12.66 -8.60 -42.88
CA THR A 92 -11.60 -9.36 -43.54
C THR A 92 -10.60 -9.80 -42.50
N PHE A 93 -10.38 -11.11 -42.39
CA PHE A 93 -9.52 -11.67 -41.37
C PHE A 93 -8.03 -11.58 -41.71
N GLY A 94 -7.70 -11.34 -43.00
CA GLY A 94 -6.33 -11.11 -43.48
C GLY A 94 -5.51 -12.40 -43.61
N ASN A 95 -4.88 -12.57 -44.75
CA ASN A 95 -3.96 -13.66 -45.02
C ASN A 95 -2.55 -13.10 -45.14
N GLY A 96 -1.76 -13.11 -44.04
CA GLY A 96 -0.38 -12.66 -44.04
C GLY A 96 -0.13 -11.15 -44.21
N GLN A 97 1.11 -10.76 -44.36
CA GLN A 97 1.64 -9.37 -44.30
C GLN A 97 1.10 -8.37 -45.36
N LYS A 98 0.24 -8.74 -46.28
CA LYS A 98 -0.20 -7.89 -47.42
C LYS A 98 -1.67 -7.49 -47.38
N SER A 99 -2.53 -8.11 -46.60
CA SER A 99 -3.96 -7.74 -46.49
C SER A 99 -4.25 -7.47 -45.00
N GLY A 100 -4.30 -6.21 -44.63
CA GLY A 100 -4.59 -5.80 -43.24
C GLY A 100 -5.96 -6.32 -42.78
N LYS A 101 -6.12 -6.59 -41.50
CA LYS A 101 -7.44 -6.80 -40.91
C LYS A 101 -8.26 -5.53 -41.17
N LYS A 102 -9.29 -5.64 -41.99
CA LYS A 102 -10.20 -4.53 -42.28
C LYS A 102 -11.56 -4.85 -41.68
N VAL A 103 -12.06 -3.97 -40.87
CA VAL A 103 -13.41 -4.03 -40.31
C VAL A 103 -14.15 -2.79 -40.79
N LEU A 104 -15.32 -2.97 -41.38
CA LEU A 104 -16.20 -1.91 -41.83
C LEU A 104 -17.56 -2.12 -41.16
N LEU A 105 -18.06 -1.11 -40.49
CA LEU A 105 -19.35 -1.10 -39.84
C LEU A 105 -20.17 0.04 -40.39
N ILE A 106 -21.34 -0.27 -40.96
CA ILE A 106 -22.23 0.71 -41.60
C ILE A 106 -23.59 0.59 -40.96
N CYS A 107 -24.19 1.68 -40.54
CA CYS A 107 -25.60 1.76 -40.24
C CYS A 107 -26.37 1.84 -41.58
N GLU A 108 -27.19 0.83 -41.91
CA GLU A 108 -27.90 0.77 -43.18
C GLU A 108 -29.08 1.75 -43.24
N ASP A 109 -29.58 2.24 -42.10
CA ASP A 109 -30.73 3.14 -42.03
C ASP A 109 -30.39 4.58 -42.48
N ASP A 110 -29.20 5.06 -42.18
CA ASP A 110 -28.73 6.41 -42.49
C ASP A 110 -27.48 6.43 -43.38
N GLY A 111 -26.87 5.28 -43.62
CA GLY A 111 -25.63 5.14 -44.40
C GLY A 111 -24.38 5.62 -43.70
N GLU A 112 -24.42 5.86 -42.38
CA GLU A 112 -23.26 6.28 -41.58
C GLU A 112 -22.25 5.16 -41.44
N GLU A 113 -20.99 5.47 -41.75
CA GLU A 113 -19.85 4.57 -41.50
C GLU A 113 -19.34 4.78 -40.07
N LEU A 114 -19.49 3.77 -39.25
CA LEU A 114 -19.01 3.75 -37.87
C LEU A 114 -17.56 3.25 -37.79
N SER A 115 -16.82 3.66 -36.78
CA SER A 115 -15.40 3.33 -36.63
C SER A 115 -15.17 2.26 -35.56
N PRO A 116 -15.02 0.98 -35.93
CA PRO A 116 -14.72 -0.09 -34.98
C PRO A 116 -13.38 0.15 -34.23
N GLU A 117 -12.45 0.89 -34.86
CA GLU A 117 -11.16 1.23 -34.23
C GLU A 117 -11.30 2.23 -33.06
N HIS A 118 -12.39 3.01 -33.04
CA HIS A 118 -12.71 3.95 -31.95
C HIS A 118 -13.72 3.38 -30.94
N GLY A 119 -14.09 2.10 -31.08
CA GLY A 119 -14.94 1.41 -30.11
C GLY A 119 -16.43 1.42 -30.42
N ASP A 120 -16.85 1.85 -31.62
CA ASP A 120 -18.27 1.88 -31.97
C ASP A 120 -18.92 0.49 -32.00
N LEU A 121 -18.16 -0.54 -32.42
CA LEU A 121 -18.65 -1.93 -32.38
C LEU A 121 -18.76 -2.41 -30.93
N GLU A 122 -17.78 -2.12 -30.08
CA GLU A 122 -17.82 -2.45 -28.67
C GLU A 122 -18.99 -1.75 -27.96
N MET A 123 -19.31 -0.51 -28.35
CA MET A 123 -20.47 0.21 -27.83
C MET A 123 -21.79 -0.46 -28.22
N LEU A 124 -21.93 -0.99 -29.46
CA LEU A 124 -23.11 -1.76 -29.88
C LEU A 124 -23.20 -3.13 -29.19
N LEU A 125 -22.07 -3.71 -28.81
CA LEU A 125 -22.03 -4.99 -28.10
C LEU A 125 -22.18 -4.81 -26.57
N GLY A 126 -22.10 -3.56 -26.08
CA GLY A 126 -22.09 -3.25 -24.67
C GLY A 126 -20.82 -3.80 -24.00
N SER A 127 -20.93 -4.27 -22.77
CA SER A 127 -19.82 -4.87 -22.02
C SER A 127 -19.46 -6.31 -22.46
N LEU A 128 -19.96 -6.79 -23.59
CA LEU A 128 -19.77 -8.17 -24.04
C LEU A 128 -18.41 -8.39 -24.68
N THR A 129 -17.50 -9.04 -23.96
CA THR A 129 -16.22 -9.54 -24.50
C THR A 129 -16.39 -10.90 -25.17
N ALA A 130 -15.39 -11.32 -25.96
CA ALA A 130 -15.41 -12.64 -26.62
C ALA A 130 -15.49 -13.78 -25.58
N GLU A 131 -14.79 -13.68 -24.47
CA GLU A 131 -14.80 -14.67 -23.39
C GLU A 131 -16.15 -14.70 -22.66
N LEU A 132 -16.76 -13.53 -22.45
CA LEU A 132 -18.08 -13.45 -21.84
C LEU A 132 -19.15 -14.01 -22.77
N PHE A 133 -19.08 -13.71 -24.07
CA PHE A 133 -19.93 -14.30 -25.09
C PHE A 133 -19.86 -15.83 -25.06
N ASP A 134 -18.67 -16.42 -25.08
CA ASP A 134 -18.44 -17.87 -25.01
C ASP A 134 -18.91 -18.47 -23.66
N SER A 135 -18.96 -17.68 -22.61
CA SER A 135 -19.35 -18.12 -21.27
C SER A 135 -20.82 -17.91 -20.94
N THR A 136 -21.57 -17.15 -21.75
CA THR A 136 -23.00 -16.85 -21.57
C THR A 136 -23.85 -17.34 -22.72
N VAL A 137 -23.96 -16.56 -23.77
CA VAL A 137 -24.93 -16.73 -24.85
C VAL A 137 -24.50 -17.71 -25.96
N SER A 138 -23.23 -18.04 -26.02
CA SER A 138 -22.66 -18.94 -27.03
C SER A 138 -22.22 -20.26 -26.40
N VAL A 139 -22.84 -21.36 -26.80
CA VAL A 139 -22.53 -22.69 -26.29
C VAL A 139 -21.98 -23.55 -27.41
N GLY A 140 -20.68 -23.73 -27.47
CA GLY A 140 -20.02 -24.60 -28.44
C GLY A 140 -20.15 -26.08 -28.07
N GLN A 141 -19.87 -26.94 -29.05
CA GLN A 141 -19.93 -28.38 -28.90
C GLN A 141 -19.10 -28.87 -27.69
N LEU A 142 -19.71 -29.58 -26.74
CA LEU A 142 -19.11 -30.07 -25.50
C LEU A 142 -18.55 -28.98 -24.56
N LYS A 143 -18.88 -27.72 -24.77
CA LYS A 143 -18.41 -26.57 -23.99
C LYS A 143 -19.51 -25.92 -23.14
N SER A 144 -20.45 -26.71 -22.62
CA SER A 144 -21.58 -26.21 -21.83
C SER A 144 -21.14 -25.58 -20.48
N ARG A 145 -20.08 -26.10 -19.88
CA ARG A 145 -19.56 -25.56 -18.63
C ARG A 145 -19.06 -24.12 -18.83
N PRO A 146 -19.57 -23.14 -18.04
CA PRO A 146 -19.09 -21.76 -18.13
C PRO A 146 -17.59 -21.66 -17.86
N GLY A 147 -16.91 -20.77 -18.56
CA GLY A 147 -15.49 -20.46 -18.35
C GLY A 147 -15.24 -19.58 -17.13
N GLN A 148 -13.97 -19.37 -16.81
CA GLN A 148 -13.53 -18.51 -15.70
C GLN A 148 -13.94 -17.04 -15.92
N ALA A 149 -14.03 -16.59 -17.17
CA ALA A 149 -14.48 -15.25 -17.55
C ALA A 149 -15.86 -14.89 -16.99
N LEU A 150 -16.75 -15.88 -16.80
CA LEU A 150 -18.05 -15.65 -16.18
C LEU A 150 -17.94 -15.22 -14.72
N SER A 151 -17.07 -15.87 -13.95
CA SER A 151 -16.84 -15.49 -12.54
C SER A 151 -16.27 -14.09 -12.45
N GLU A 152 -15.33 -13.75 -13.33
CA GLU A 152 -14.71 -12.42 -13.40
C GLU A 152 -15.73 -11.34 -13.79
N ALA A 153 -16.59 -11.62 -14.77
CA ALA A 153 -17.64 -10.69 -15.18
C ALA A 153 -18.69 -10.48 -14.07
N LEU A 154 -19.05 -11.53 -13.34
CA LEU A 154 -19.98 -11.42 -12.21
C LEU A 154 -19.38 -10.62 -11.04
N GLU A 155 -18.08 -10.79 -10.75
CA GLU A 155 -17.39 -9.98 -9.75
C GLU A 155 -17.35 -8.50 -10.14
N ASN A 156 -17.06 -8.21 -11.41
CA ASN A 156 -17.04 -6.83 -11.93
C ASN A 156 -18.46 -6.23 -11.95
N TYR A 157 -19.47 -7.00 -12.38
CA TYR A 157 -20.86 -6.57 -12.32
C TYR A 157 -21.32 -6.24 -10.91
N ALA A 158 -20.95 -7.10 -9.95
CA ALA A 158 -21.24 -6.87 -8.55
C ALA A 158 -20.65 -5.54 -8.06
N ALA A 159 -19.40 -5.26 -8.38
CA ALA A 159 -18.72 -4.02 -8.02
C ALA A 159 -19.41 -2.78 -8.64
N ASN A 160 -19.74 -2.84 -9.93
CA ASN A 160 -20.29 -1.71 -10.68
C ASN A 160 -21.75 -1.40 -10.31
N TYR A 161 -22.57 -2.41 -10.05
CA TYR A 161 -24.01 -2.25 -9.85
C TYR A 161 -24.37 -1.45 -8.59
N TYR A 162 -23.60 -1.58 -7.52
CA TYR A 162 -23.92 -0.94 -6.22
C TYR A 162 -23.29 0.43 -6.04
N GLU A 163 -22.18 0.74 -6.69
CA GLU A 163 -21.48 2.01 -6.48
C GLU A 163 -21.86 3.13 -7.45
N THR A 164 -22.22 2.80 -8.70
CA THR A 164 -22.35 3.83 -9.76
C THR A 164 -23.63 3.77 -10.57
N GLY A 165 -24.47 2.75 -10.36
CA GLY A 165 -25.69 2.61 -11.16
C GLY A 165 -25.44 2.40 -12.67
N GLY A 166 -24.26 1.89 -13.05
CA GLY A 166 -23.96 1.55 -14.44
C GLY A 166 -22.64 2.07 -15.02
N ALA A 167 -21.73 2.65 -14.23
CA ALA A 167 -20.42 3.05 -14.75
C ALA A 167 -19.39 1.91 -14.60
N ASP A 168 -18.57 1.71 -15.63
CA ASP A 168 -17.50 0.71 -15.66
C ASP A 168 -16.42 1.02 -14.61
N LEU A 169 -16.52 0.40 -13.45
CA LEU A 169 -15.50 0.43 -12.40
C LEU A 169 -14.69 -0.87 -12.42
N ASP A 170 -13.43 -0.76 -12.82
CA ASP A 170 -12.48 -1.87 -12.70
C ASP A 170 -11.98 -1.98 -11.25
N LEU A 171 -12.72 -2.72 -10.42
CA LEU A 171 -12.36 -2.96 -9.02
C LEU A 171 -11.00 -3.64 -8.87
N ARG A 172 -10.66 -4.60 -9.75
CA ARG A 172 -9.36 -5.28 -9.71
C ARG A 172 -8.23 -4.31 -10.02
N GLY A 173 -8.39 -3.47 -11.04
CA GLY A 173 -7.45 -2.41 -11.37
C GLY A 173 -7.33 -1.37 -10.25
N ALA A 174 -8.44 -1.00 -9.61
CA ALA A 174 -8.43 -0.10 -8.46
C ALA A 174 -7.64 -0.68 -7.27
N VAL A 175 -7.91 -1.92 -6.87
CA VAL A 175 -7.18 -2.62 -5.80
C VAL A 175 -5.71 -2.79 -6.16
N GLN A 176 -5.39 -3.15 -7.41
CA GLN A 176 -4.01 -3.26 -7.85
C GLN A 176 -3.29 -1.92 -7.79
N THR A 177 -3.96 -0.84 -8.21
CA THR A 177 -3.43 0.53 -8.14
C THR A 177 -3.13 0.95 -6.69
N LEU A 178 -4.04 0.63 -5.75
CA LEU A 178 -3.83 0.88 -4.32
C LEU A 178 -2.63 0.09 -3.78
N ARG A 179 -2.50 -1.18 -4.14
CA ARG A 179 -1.35 -2.03 -3.77
C ARG A 179 -0.04 -1.49 -4.31
N GLU A 180 -0.02 -1.02 -5.54
CA GLU A 180 1.17 -0.40 -6.13
C GLU A 180 1.54 0.92 -5.43
N LYS A 181 0.54 1.77 -5.14
CA LYS A 181 0.74 3.00 -4.37
C LYS A 181 1.25 2.68 -2.96
N ARG A 182 0.67 1.68 -2.28
CA ARG A 182 1.14 1.23 -0.96
C ARG A 182 2.60 0.77 -1.01
N LYS A 183 2.97 -0.07 -1.99
CA LYS A 183 4.36 -0.50 -2.18
C LYS A 183 5.32 0.67 -2.43
N LYS A 184 4.90 1.69 -3.20
CA LYS A 184 5.70 2.90 -3.41
C LYS A 184 5.87 3.69 -2.10
N THR A 185 4.80 3.84 -1.33
CA THR A 185 4.84 4.52 -0.02
C THR A 185 5.71 3.75 0.97
N GLU A 186 5.64 2.42 1.01
CA GLU A 186 6.51 1.57 1.85
C GLU A 186 8.00 1.73 1.48
N ARG A 187 8.32 1.82 0.19
CA ARG A 187 9.70 2.11 -0.25
C ARG A 187 10.14 3.49 0.21
N ALA A 188 9.29 4.51 0.04
CA ALA A 188 9.59 5.86 0.49
C ALA A 188 9.79 5.94 2.02
N ILE A 189 9.01 5.18 2.81
CA ILE A 189 9.20 5.06 4.27
C ILE A 189 10.58 4.46 4.58
N ARG A 190 10.97 3.38 3.91
CA ARG A 190 12.29 2.76 4.10
C ARG A 190 13.43 3.71 3.74
N GLU A 191 13.32 4.38 2.61
CA GLU A 191 14.32 5.37 2.18
C GLU A 191 14.45 6.52 3.18
N GLU A 192 13.34 7.00 3.74
CA GLU A 192 13.36 8.06 4.73
C GLU A 192 13.96 7.56 6.06
N GLN A 193 13.60 6.36 6.50
CA GLN A 193 14.19 5.71 7.67
C GLN A 193 15.70 5.51 7.51
N GLU A 194 16.16 5.08 6.34
CA GLU A 194 17.59 4.96 6.05
C GLU A 194 18.31 6.31 6.07
N LYS A 195 17.67 7.38 5.56
CA LYS A 195 18.24 8.73 5.63
C LYS A 195 18.35 9.23 7.06
N GLU A 196 17.34 9.00 7.87
CA GLU A 196 17.34 9.35 9.29
C GLU A 196 18.41 8.56 10.05
N GLU A 197 18.52 7.26 9.79
CA GLU A 197 19.55 6.43 10.40
C GLU A 197 20.96 6.86 9.99
N ARG A 198 21.18 7.19 8.72
CA ARG A 198 22.46 7.74 8.24
C ARG A 198 22.79 9.10 8.88
N LYS A 199 21.79 9.97 9.09
CA LYS A 199 21.99 11.23 9.82
C LYS A 199 22.38 10.96 11.27
N ARG A 200 21.66 10.06 11.92
CA ARG A 200 21.94 9.65 13.30
C ARG A 200 23.34 9.05 13.45
N GLN A 201 23.74 8.17 12.53
CA GLN A 201 25.08 7.59 12.52
C GLN A 201 26.17 8.65 12.37
N LYS A 202 25.97 9.65 11.49
CA LYS A 202 26.91 10.77 11.36
C LYS A 202 26.99 11.60 12.63
N MET A 203 25.87 11.87 13.28
CA MET A 203 25.84 12.59 14.55
C MET A 203 26.53 11.82 15.68
N LEU A 204 26.35 10.49 15.74
CA LEU A 204 27.06 9.64 16.69
C LEU A 204 28.57 9.62 16.43
N GLN A 205 29.00 9.54 15.17
CA GLN A 205 30.42 9.64 14.80
C GLN A 205 31.03 11.00 15.18
N GLU A 206 30.26 12.09 15.01
CA GLU A 206 30.68 13.42 15.45
C GLU A 206 30.80 13.47 16.97
N CYS A 207 29.88 12.86 17.70
CA CYS A 207 29.94 12.78 19.15
C CYS A 207 31.18 11.99 19.62
N GLU A 208 31.47 10.83 19.03
CA GLU A 208 32.66 10.04 19.31
C GLU A 208 33.95 10.80 19.00
N TYR A 209 33.98 11.59 17.95
CA TYR A 209 35.11 12.45 17.62
C TYR A 209 35.30 13.53 18.69
N LEU A 210 34.23 14.21 19.09
CA LEU A 210 34.24 15.21 20.13
C LEU A 210 34.70 14.64 21.51
N GLU A 211 34.23 13.44 21.85
CA GLU A 211 34.65 12.75 23.08
C GLU A 211 36.15 12.45 23.09
N ARG A 212 36.71 11.95 21.98
CA ARG A 212 38.16 11.71 21.85
C ARG A 212 38.97 13.01 21.96
N ASP A 213 38.45 14.06 21.33
CA ASP A 213 39.09 15.37 21.36
C ASP A 213 39.04 16.02 22.75
N MET A 214 37.91 15.85 23.47
CA MET A 214 37.78 16.26 24.88
C MET A 214 38.74 15.48 25.78
N GLU A 215 38.98 14.20 25.50
CA GLU A 215 39.96 13.39 26.26
C GLU A 215 41.40 13.87 26.02
N SER A 216 41.73 14.24 24.76
CA SER A 216 43.03 14.86 24.43
C SER A 216 43.20 16.19 25.14
N LEU A 217 42.20 17.08 25.09
CA LEU A 217 42.22 18.37 25.77
C LEU A 217 42.35 18.22 27.28
N ARG A 218 41.75 17.18 27.85
CA ARG A 218 41.90 16.86 29.28
C ARG A 218 43.30 16.45 29.61
N GLY A 219 43.94 15.63 28.76
CA GLY A 219 45.35 15.26 28.91
C GLY A 219 46.26 16.49 28.89
N GLU A 220 46.09 17.36 27.90
CA GLU A 220 46.83 18.60 27.77
C GLU A 220 46.61 19.54 28.97
N TYR A 221 45.39 19.62 29.50
CA TYR A 221 45.06 20.40 30.68
C TYR A 221 45.77 19.86 31.94
N GLU A 222 45.82 18.54 32.11
CA GLU A 222 46.49 17.90 33.22
C GLU A 222 48.01 18.12 33.15
N GLU A 223 48.63 17.98 31.97
CA GLU A 223 50.05 18.30 31.76
C GLU A 223 50.37 19.77 32.11
N ARG A 224 49.57 20.71 31.63
CA ARG A 224 49.76 22.14 31.94
C ARG A 224 49.52 22.44 33.41
N ARG A 225 48.61 21.72 34.05
CA ARG A 225 48.36 21.83 35.49
C ARG A 225 49.56 21.36 36.30
N GLU A 226 50.19 20.26 35.90
CA GLU A 226 51.43 19.78 36.55
C GLU A 226 52.59 20.75 36.33
N GLU A 227 52.76 21.23 35.09
CA GLU A 227 53.77 22.25 34.80
C GLU A 227 53.55 23.50 35.64
N LEU A 228 52.34 23.99 35.77
CA LEU A 228 51.99 25.13 36.60
C LEU A 228 52.32 24.86 38.11
N HIS A 229 52.03 23.61 38.52
CA HIS A 229 52.34 23.22 39.91
C HIS A 229 53.86 23.23 40.19
N LEU A 230 54.64 22.70 39.22
CA LEU A 230 56.09 22.70 39.30
C LEU A 230 56.65 24.14 39.29
N LEU A 231 56.17 25.01 38.39
CA LEU A 231 56.53 26.41 38.29
C LEU A 231 56.21 27.17 39.60
N LYS A 232 55.02 26.95 40.17
CA LYS A 232 54.62 27.55 41.44
C LYS A 232 55.50 27.06 42.61
N ARG A 233 55.88 25.78 42.61
CA ARG A 233 56.76 25.20 43.62
C ARG A 233 58.16 25.77 43.52
N SER A 234 58.71 25.96 42.32
CA SER A 234 60.01 26.57 42.10
C SER A 234 60.05 28.03 42.55
N VAL A 235 58.94 28.79 42.28
CA VAL A 235 58.82 30.17 42.81
C VAL A 235 58.79 30.17 44.34
N LYS A 236 58.03 29.26 44.97
CA LYS A 236 57.88 29.16 46.39
C LYS A 236 59.21 28.77 47.11
N MET A 237 59.96 27.81 46.54
CA MET A 237 61.29 27.43 47.06
C MET A 237 62.27 28.60 47.01
N ARG A 238 62.27 29.37 45.90
CA ARG A 238 63.10 30.57 45.80
C ARG A 238 62.64 31.69 46.74
N GLU A 239 61.35 31.85 46.97
CA GLU A 239 60.82 32.79 47.97
C GLU A 239 61.11 32.34 49.40
N GLU A 240 61.22 31.03 49.65
CA GLU A 240 61.69 30.48 50.96
C GLU A 240 63.18 30.62 51.12
N GLU A 241 64.00 30.43 50.08
CA GLU A 241 65.43 30.69 50.08
C GLU A 241 65.77 32.18 50.32
N THR A 242 64.97 33.10 49.79
CA THR A 242 65.10 34.54 50.06
C THR A 242 64.59 34.95 51.44
N LYS A 243 63.69 34.14 52.05
CA LYS A 243 63.16 34.39 53.42
C LYS A 243 64.06 33.88 54.57
N ILE A 244 64.97 32.95 54.30
CA ILE A 244 65.94 32.48 55.27
C ILE A 244 66.99 33.60 55.62
N GLY A 245 66.98 34.71 54.82
CA GLY A 245 67.77 35.90 55.03
C GLY A 245 67.16 36.98 55.94
N THR A 246 65.87 36.88 56.30
CA THR A 246 65.24 37.87 57.18
C THR A 246 64.21 37.19 58.06
N GLU A 247 64.69 36.81 59.27
CA GLU A 247 63.86 36.38 60.40
C GLU A 247 63.13 37.55 61.04
N GLU A 248 61.96 37.17 61.65
CA GLU A 248 61.24 37.83 62.75
C GLU A 248 60.22 38.91 62.38
N THR A 249 58.98 38.69 62.63
CA THR A 249 58.22 39.03 63.82
C THR A 249 56.72 39.01 63.61
N GLU A 250 56.05 38.41 64.57
CA GLU A 250 54.78 38.68 65.26
C GLU A 250 53.43 38.61 64.59
N THR A 251 52.70 37.59 64.97
CA THR A 251 51.56 37.45 65.89
C THR A 251 50.22 38.19 65.59
N ARG A 252 49.20 37.37 65.64
CA ARG A 252 47.92 37.52 66.38
C ARG A 252 46.68 38.19 65.75
N LYS A 253 45.62 37.45 65.88
CA LYS A 253 44.20 37.74 66.18
C LYS A 253 43.18 37.96 65.08
N GLY A 254 42.11 37.13 65.17
CA GLY A 254 40.72 37.58 64.94
C GLY A 254 39.71 36.56 64.51
N ARG A 255 39.05 35.88 65.48
CA ARG A 255 37.83 35.10 65.32
C ARG A 255 36.61 36.00 65.11
N GLY A 256 35.69 35.62 64.24
CA GLY A 256 34.29 35.99 64.50
C GLY A 256 33.37 36.17 63.32
N LYS A 257 32.37 35.34 63.34
CA LYS A 257 31.01 35.53 62.83
C LYS A 257 30.69 35.22 61.39
N HIS A 258 30.17 34.00 61.22
CA HIS A 258 29.17 33.70 60.13
C HIS A 258 28.12 32.76 60.69
N ILE A 259 26.92 33.23 60.89
CA ILE A 259 25.62 32.49 60.79
C ILE A 259 24.58 33.51 60.36
N LEU A 260 23.99 33.29 59.22
CA LEU A 260 22.63 33.68 58.80
C LEU A 260 22.61 33.95 57.29
N PHE A 261 22.19 32.99 56.56
CA PHE A 261 21.40 33.16 55.31
C PHE A 261 21.35 31.85 54.53
N THR A 262 20.75 30.79 55.09
CA THR A 262 20.45 29.56 54.33
C THR A 262 19.08 28.99 54.63
N GLY A 263 18.13 29.86 55.01
CA GLY A 263 16.79 29.42 55.41
C GLY A 263 15.64 29.68 54.42
N LEU A 264 15.84 30.44 53.34
CA LEU A 264 14.72 30.92 52.54
C LEU A 264 14.44 30.18 51.22
N GLY A 265 15.37 29.35 50.71
CA GLY A 265 15.20 28.64 49.43
C GLY A 265 14.40 27.32 49.50
N GLY A 266 14.45 26.66 50.66
CA GLY A 266 13.84 25.33 50.83
C GLY A 266 12.32 25.33 51.05
N ILE A 267 11.74 26.47 51.43
CA ILE A 267 10.31 26.57 51.76
C ILE A 267 9.42 26.73 50.52
N PHE A 268 9.96 27.29 49.44
CA PHE A 268 9.19 27.50 48.20
C PHE A 268 8.99 26.24 47.35
N ALA A 269 9.94 25.31 47.34
CA ALA A 269 9.80 24.05 46.56
C ALA A 269 8.88 23.03 47.24
N GLY A 270 8.84 23.01 48.58
CA GLY A 270 7.94 22.12 49.33
C GLY A 270 6.46 22.55 49.28
N GLY A 271 6.21 23.85 49.16
CA GLY A 271 4.83 24.41 49.10
C GLY A 271 4.09 24.09 47.82
N ILE A 272 4.80 24.07 46.69
CA ILE A 272 4.20 23.78 45.36
C ILE A 272 3.85 22.28 45.23
N GLY A 273 4.66 21.37 45.79
CA GLY A 273 4.40 19.94 45.81
C GLY A 273 3.14 19.54 46.60
N LEU A 274 2.90 20.24 47.73
CA LEU A 274 1.73 19.99 48.56
C LEU A 274 0.44 20.58 48.01
N LEU A 275 0.50 21.66 47.24
CA LEU A 275 -0.64 22.24 46.55
C LEU A 275 -1.07 21.38 45.33
N TRP A 276 -0.10 20.75 44.65
CA TRP A 276 -0.40 19.89 43.51
C TRP A 276 -0.99 18.53 43.93
N SER A 277 -0.58 17.99 45.07
CA SER A 277 -1.12 16.76 45.63
C SER A 277 -2.59 16.92 46.07
N ARG A 278 -3.00 18.12 46.50
CA ARG A 278 -4.40 18.42 46.83
C ARG A 278 -5.28 18.64 45.60
N PHE A 279 -4.68 19.10 44.50
CA PHE A 279 -5.44 19.32 43.25
C PHE A 279 -5.67 18.00 42.46
N ALA A 280 -4.75 17.04 42.59
CA ALA A 280 -4.88 15.71 41.98
C ALA A 280 -5.88 14.79 42.72
N ALA A 281 -6.04 14.98 44.04
CA ALA A 281 -6.95 14.17 44.85
C ALA A 281 -8.44 14.48 44.61
N VAL A 282 -8.78 15.63 44.01
CA VAL A 282 -10.16 16.03 43.73
C VAL A 282 -10.70 15.49 42.41
N ARG A 283 -9.86 14.93 41.52
CA ARG A 283 -10.25 14.54 40.16
C ARG A 283 -10.20 13.04 39.86
N ALA A 284 -9.78 12.19 40.81
CA ALA A 284 -9.78 10.74 40.62
C ALA A 284 -10.46 10.07 41.83
N GLY A 285 -11.72 9.74 41.67
CA GLY A 285 -12.47 8.91 42.59
C GLY A 285 -11.80 7.54 42.76
N GLY A 286 -11.40 7.22 43.97
CA GLY A 286 -11.27 5.89 44.49
C GLY A 286 -10.09 5.05 43.98
N PHE A 287 -8.93 5.27 44.55
CA PHE A 287 -8.04 4.18 44.97
C PHE A 287 -6.94 4.77 45.87
N SER A 288 -7.09 4.57 47.16
CA SER A 288 -6.10 4.98 48.16
C SER A 288 -5.05 3.89 48.32
N VAL A 289 -3.88 4.08 47.71
CA VAL A 289 -2.63 3.40 48.16
C VAL A 289 -1.47 4.36 48.02
N SER A 290 -1.02 4.81 49.20
CA SER A 290 0.37 5.21 49.53
C SER A 290 1.16 6.14 48.61
N PHE A 291 0.60 7.28 48.22
CA PHE A 291 1.39 8.35 47.62
C PHE A 291 2.19 9.18 48.67
N ALA A 292 1.87 9.06 49.96
CA ALA A 292 2.58 9.75 51.03
C ALA A 292 4.01 9.24 51.23
N GLY A 293 4.27 7.96 50.95
CA GLY A 293 5.61 7.38 51.06
C GLY A 293 6.58 7.84 49.97
N ILE A 294 6.07 7.97 48.74
CA ILE A 294 6.86 8.38 47.57
C ILE A 294 7.17 9.89 47.65
N ALA A 295 6.22 10.71 48.11
CA ALA A 295 6.44 12.15 48.35
C ALA A 295 7.47 12.41 49.46
N GLY A 296 7.48 11.59 50.50
CA GLY A 296 8.48 11.67 51.58
C GLY A 296 9.88 11.32 51.09
N ILE A 297 10.06 10.32 50.28
CA ILE A 297 11.34 9.93 49.70
C ILE A 297 11.87 10.99 48.74
N LEU A 298 11.01 11.54 47.88
CA LEU A 298 11.39 12.61 46.95
C LEU A 298 11.77 13.91 47.68
N LEU A 299 11.14 14.19 48.81
CA LEU A 299 11.48 15.35 49.66
C LEU A 299 12.83 15.16 50.35
N LEU A 300 13.18 13.95 50.80
CA LEU A 300 14.49 13.65 51.36
C LEU A 300 15.60 13.67 50.32
N ILE A 301 15.33 13.18 49.08
CA ILE A 301 16.26 13.26 47.96
C ILE A 301 16.47 14.72 47.54
N GLY A 302 15.39 15.50 47.46
CA GLY A 302 15.46 16.94 47.15
C GLY A 302 16.25 17.74 48.19
N LEU A 303 16.09 17.46 49.47
CA LEU A 303 16.87 18.06 50.56
C LEU A 303 18.36 17.64 50.50
N GLY A 304 18.61 16.38 50.16
CA GLY A 304 19.99 15.89 49.98
C GLY A 304 20.70 16.56 48.78
N MET A 305 20.01 16.71 47.67
CA MET A 305 20.54 17.41 46.49
C MET A 305 20.76 18.91 46.75
N CYS A 306 19.87 19.58 47.48
CA CYS A 306 20.05 20.98 47.90
C CYS A 306 21.24 21.15 48.82
N ALA A 307 21.45 20.22 49.75
CA ALA A 307 22.59 20.28 50.68
C ALA A 307 23.92 20.09 49.92
N ILE A 308 23.98 19.21 48.94
CA ILE A 308 25.15 19.00 48.07
C ILE A 308 25.40 20.24 47.21
N GLY A 309 24.37 20.80 46.59
CA GLY A 309 24.48 22.03 45.78
C GLY A 309 24.94 23.23 46.59
N LEU A 310 24.45 23.40 47.82
CA LEU A 310 24.89 24.44 48.72
C LEU A 310 26.32 24.25 49.21
N TYR A 311 26.75 23.00 49.37
CA TYR A 311 28.14 22.68 49.72
C TYR A 311 29.09 23.05 48.56
N GLU A 312 28.73 22.73 47.33
CA GLU A 312 29.53 23.08 46.14
C GLU A 312 29.61 24.61 45.93
N VAL A 313 28.49 25.32 46.02
CA VAL A 313 28.46 26.79 45.89
C VAL A 313 29.25 27.45 47.03
N SER A 314 29.16 26.92 48.24
CA SER A 314 29.96 27.44 49.38
C SER A 314 31.48 27.18 49.20
N LYS A 315 31.83 26.07 48.57
CA LYS A 315 33.23 25.74 48.22
C LYS A 315 33.74 26.70 47.13
N GLU A 316 32.95 26.96 46.11
CA GLU A 316 33.30 27.88 45.01
C GLU A 316 33.39 29.34 45.48
N LEU A 317 32.53 29.76 46.42
CA LEU A 317 32.61 31.09 47.05
C LEU A 317 33.81 31.23 47.98
N ARG A 318 34.23 30.14 48.64
CA ARG A 318 35.49 30.14 49.44
C ARG A 318 36.75 30.27 48.58
N GLU A 319 36.76 29.58 47.44
CA GLU A 319 37.85 29.67 46.47
C GLU A 319 37.94 31.07 45.82
N ARG A 320 36.78 31.68 45.49
CA ARG A 320 36.73 33.08 44.97
C ARG A 320 37.14 34.13 46.02
N LYS A 321 36.87 33.90 47.34
CA LYS A 321 37.34 34.79 48.41
C LYS A 321 38.81 34.64 48.64
N LYS A 322 39.37 33.43 48.61
CA LYS A 322 40.78 33.17 48.74
C LYS A 322 41.57 33.86 47.64
N SER A 323 41.11 33.80 46.40
CA SER A 323 41.70 34.48 45.22
C SER A 323 41.62 36.02 45.29
N ARG A 324 40.61 36.61 45.98
CA ARG A 324 40.52 38.07 46.19
C ARG A 324 41.41 38.58 47.37
N GLN A 325 41.64 37.72 48.32
CA GLN A 325 42.52 38.07 49.50
C GLN A 325 43.99 38.04 49.11
N ASP A 326 44.39 37.10 48.25
CA ASP A 326 45.72 37.00 47.69
C ASP A 326 46.09 38.18 46.77
N LYS A 327 45.09 38.80 46.11
CA LYS A 327 45.27 40.01 45.27
C LYS A 327 45.41 41.32 46.11
N LYS A 328 44.92 41.34 47.36
CA LYS A 328 45.01 42.54 48.21
C LYS A 328 46.28 42.56 49.06
N SER A 329 46.86 41.40 49.36
CA SER A 329 48.16 41.33 50.06
C SER A 329 49.34 41.71 49.16
N ALA A 330 49.28 41.32 47.87
CA ALA A 330 50.35 41.66 46.92
C ALA A 330 50.47 43.15 46.56
N ALA A 331 49.39 43.93 46.79
CA ALA A 331 49.40 45.37 46.47
C ALA A 331 49.96 46.27 47.63
N ARG A 332 50.17 45.69 48.82
CA ARG A 332 50.62 46.44 49.97
C ARG A 332 52.13 46.30 50.31
N GLU A 333 52.79 45.32 49.66
CA GLU A 333 54.25 45.08 49.91
C GLU A 333 55.20 45.81 48.93
N VAL A 334 54.64 46.48 47.92
CA VAL A 334 55.43 47.18 46.90
C VAL A 334 55.87 48.60 47.34
N GLU A 335 55.39 49.07 48.49
CA GLU A 335 55.64 50.49 48.91
C GLU A 335 56.72 50.69 49.97
N LEU A 336 57.41 49.65 50.47
CA LEU A 336 58.33 49.82 51.59
C LEU A 336 59.69 49.09 51.43
N ASN A 337 60.42 49.20 50.35
CA ASN A 337 61.87 48.98 50.35
C ASN A 337 62.53 49.50 49.09
N GLY A 338 62.68 50.81 49.04
CA GLY A 338 63.64 51.44 48.16
C GLY A 338 65.03 51.43 48.84
N GLN A 339 65.99 51.13 47.97
CA GLN A 339 67.45 51.28 48.26
C GLN A 339 68.06 50.13 49.05
N ILE A 340 68.71 49.22 48.37
CA ILE A 340 70.09 48.72 48.56
C ILE A 340 70.29 47.57 47.50
N ASP A 341 71.46 47.60 46.86
CA ASP A 341 72.04 46.62 45.92
C ASP A 341 71.43 46.49 44.50
N GLN A 342 71.79 47.44 43.68
CA GLN A 342 71.36 47.49 42.29
C GLN A 342 72.01 46.49 41.30
N ASN A 343 72.96 45.68 41.63
CA ASN A 343 73.64 44.81 40.65
C ASN A 343 73.44 43.29 40.84
N CYS A 344 73.14 42.80 42.03
CA CYS A 344 72.69 41.38 42.21
C CYS A 344 71.21 41.23 42.05
N GLN A 345 70.41 42.23 42.38
CA GLN A 345 68.96 42.22 42.30
C GLN A 345 68.39 42.26 40.85
N MET A 346 69.14 42.76 39.87
CA MET A 346 68.69 42.81 38.49
C MET A 346 68.68 41.43 37.81
N GLY A 347 69.56 40.51 38.19
CA GLY A 347 69.55 39.12 37.70
C GLY A 347 68.40 38.31 38.29
N GLU A 348 68.20 38.38 39.60
CA GLU A 348 67.11 37.65 40.28
C GLU A 348 65.73 38.21 39.98
N LEU A 349 65.60 39.52 39.76
CA LEU A 349 64.37 40.17 39.30
C LEU A 349 63.98 39.77 37.86
N ARG A 350 64.94 39.58 36.96
CA ARG A 350 64.70 39.10 35.60
C ARG A 350 64.25 37.66 35.63
N GLU A 351 64.89 36.74 36.30
CA GLU A 351 64.53 35.34 36.41
C GLU A 351 63.16 35.16 37.12
N SER A 352 62.90 35.93 38.20
CA SER A 352 61.57 35.89 38.82
C SER A 352 60.47 36.48 38.00
N SER A 353 60.76 37.49 37.16
CA SER A 353 59.81 38.05 36.20
C SER A 353 59.50 37.05 35.03
N GLU A 354 60.51 36.34 34.55
CA GLU A 354 60.35 35.29 33.54
C GLU A 354 59.54 34.10 34.07
N LEU A 355 59.78 33.68 35.35
CA LEU A 355 58.99 32.64 35.97
C LEU A 355 57.48 33.04 36.12
N ARG A 356 57.25 34.28 36.54
CA ARG A 356 55.89 34.84 36.68
C ARG A 356 55.19 34.96 35.33
N GLU A 357 55.92 35.28 34.25
CA GLU A 357 55.44 35.32 32.91
C GLU A 357 55.03 33.92 32.43
N LYS A 358 55.85 32.89 32.64
CA LYS A 358 55.54 31.49 32.34
C LYS A 358 54.31 31.00 33.14
N ILE A 359 54.19 31.40 34.43
CA ILE A 359 52.99 31.08 35.20
C ILE A 359 51.73 31.72 34.60
N ARG A 360 51.80 33.00 34.20
CA ARG A 360 50.67 33.69 33.54
C ARG A 360 50.28 33.00 32.22
N GLN A 361 51.28 32.65 31.44
CA GLN A 361 51.09 31.97 30.16
C GLN A 361 50.45 30.59 30.34
N ALA A 362 50.93 29.78 31.30
CA ALA A 362 50.36 28.49 31.64
C ALA A 362 48.90 28.62 32.17
N GLN A 363 48.62 29.64 32.99
CA GLN A 363 47.26 29.91 33.47
C GLN A 363 46.32 30.33 32.35
N TRP A 364 46.79 31.14 31.42
CA TRP A 364 46.02 31.53 30.23
C TRP A 364 45.73 30.32 29.35
N GLN A 365 46.75 29.48 29.06
CA GLN A 365 46.58 28.24 28.30
C GLN A 365 45.56 27.29 28.96
N MET A 366 45.64 27.09 30.25
CA MET A 366 44.69 26.28 31.02
C MET A 366 43.25 26.84 30.92
N SER A 367 43.10 28.16 31.01
CA SER A 367 41.77 28.79 30.87
C SER A 367 41.20 28.61 29.48
N HIS A 368 42.06 28.66 28.44
CA HIS A 368 41.69 28.45 27.05
C HIS A 368 41.28 26.99 26.82
N LEU A 369 42.11 26.02 27.21
CA LEU A 369 41.78 24.58 27.12
C LEU A 369 40.48 24.24 27.84
N ARG A 370 40.24 24.85 29.01
CA ARG A 370 38.99 24.65 29.75
C ARG A 370 37.77 25.23 29.05
N SER A 371 37.92 26.37 28.36
CA SER A 371 36.81 26.95 27.59
C SER A 371 36.49 26.12 26.36
N GLU A 372 37.49 25.63 25.63
CA GLU A 372 37.34 24.73 24.49
C GLU A 372 36.70 23.42 24.91
N TRP A 373 37.15 22.82 26.03
CA TRP A 373 36.56 21.58 26.54
C TRP A 373 35.08 21.76 26.87
N LYS A 374 34.70 22.88 27.51
CA LYS A 374 33.29 23.17 27.80
C LYS A 374 32.43 23.37 26.56
N GLU A 375 32.95 24.03 25.55
CA GLU A 375 32.23 24.23 24.27
C GLU A 375 31.96 22.89 23.61
N LYS A 376 32.95 21.99 23.58
CA LYS A 376 32.81 20.66 23.02
C LYS A 376 31.87 19.78 23.85
N GLU A 377 31.87 19.90 25.16
CA GLU A 377 30.96 19.21 26.07
C GLU A 377 29.52 19.58 25.79
N ILE A 378 29.21 20.88 25.66
CA ILE A 378 27.86 21.37 25.34
C ILE A 378 27.45 20.86 23.97
N ARG A 379 28.35 20.89 22.99
CA ARG A 379 28.06 20.40 21.64
C ARG A 379 27.76 18.89 21.65
N CYS A 380 28.53 18.09 22.37
CA CYS A 380 28.30 16.66 22.51
C CYS A 380 26.96 16.36 23.20
N GLN A 381 26.62 17.08 24.28
CA GLN A 381 25.33 16.96 24.95
C GLN A 381 24.16 17.27 24.03
N ASN A 382 24.24 18.36 23.26
CA ASN A 382 23.20 18.71 22.28
C ASN A 382 23.02 17.62 21.21
N ILE A 383 24.13 17.02 20.75
CA ILE A 383 24.07 15.91 19.78
C ILE A 383 23.43 14.68 20.43
N GLN A 384 23.78 14.35 21.66
CA GLN A 384 23.24 13.22 22.41
C GLN A 384 21.74 13.39 22.67
N GLU A 385 21.27 14.58 23.01
CA GLU A 385 19.85 14.91 23.16
C GLU A 385 19.11 14.73 21.83
N GLN A 386 19.63 15.28 20.73
CA GLN A 386 19.06 15.12 19.39
C GLN A 386 19.02 13.66 18.92
N CYS A 387 20.02 12.85 19.29
CA CYS A 387 20.05 11.42 18.98
C CYS A 387 19.11 10.59 19.87
N GLY A 388 18.84 11.05 21.09
CA GLY A 388 17.97 10.38 22.08
C GLY A 388 16.48 10.52 21.75
N GLU A 389 16.09 11.62 21.16
CA GLU A 389 14.73 11.83 20.69
C GLU A 389 14.52 11.08 19.36
N ARG A 390 13.78 9.96 19.41
CA ARG A 390 13.21 9.33 18.19
C ARG A 390 12.12 10.25 17.63
N MET A 391 12.52 11.34 17.05
CA MET A 391 11.58 12.15 16.26
C MET A 391 11.47 11.49 14.89
N ASP A 392 10.40 10.69 14.70
CA ASP A 392 9.97 10.41 13.32
C ASP A 392 9.85 11.75 12.58
N SER A 393 10.55 11.89 11.47
CA SER A 393 10.44 13.13 10.67
C SER A 393 8.97 13.38 10.32
N GLU A 394 8.57 14.63 10.17
CA GLU A 394 7.21 14.97 9.74
C GLU A 394 6.86 14.29 8.42
N ILE A 395 7.86 14.09 7.54
CA ILE A 395 7.72 13.32 6.31
C ILE A 395 7.46 11.85 6.63
N GLY A 396 8.17 11.25 7.56
CA GLY A 396 7.98 9.87 7.99
C GLY A 396 6.59 9.63 8.59
N LYS A 397 6.10 10.53 9.44
CA LYS A 397 4.74 10.49 9.99
C LYS A 397 3.68 10.57 8.89
N ARG A 398 3.86 11.49 7.93
CA ARG A 398 2.94 11.67 6.80
C ARG A 398 2.90 10.44 5.90
N LEU A 399 4.04 9.84 5.60
CA LEU A 399 4.13 8.62 4.79
C LEU A 399 3.49 7.42 5.52
N LYS A 400 3.66 7.29 6.83
CA LYS A 400 3.01 6.26 7.64
C LYS A 400 1.49 6.42 7.61
N ALA A 401 0.99 7.64 7.83
CA ALA A 401 -0.44 7.94 7.74
C ALA A 401 -1.01 7.67 6.33
N GLN A 402 -0.25 7.98 5.28
CA GLN A 402 -0.64 7.68 3.91
C GLN A 402 -0.70 6.17 3.64
N ARG A 403 0.25 5.38 4.16
CA ARG A 403 0.23 3.92 4.06
C ARG A 403 -1.01 3.35 4.76
N GLU A 404 -1.31 3.81 5.98
CA GLU A 404 -2.48 3.37 6.75
C GLU A 404 -3.79 3.71 6.03
N ALA A 405 -3.88 4.91 5.44
CA ALA A 405 -5.04 5.30 4.65
C ALA A 405 -5.21 4.43 3.39
N LEU A 406 -4.11 4.08 2.70
CA LEU A 406 -4.15 3.18 1.54
C LEU A 406 -4.53 1.75 1.93
N GLU A 407 -4.06 1.26 3.07
CA GLU A 407 -4.39 -0.06 3.62
C GLU A 407 -5.87 -0.15 4.01
N MET A 408 -6.37 0.88 4.70
CA MET A 408 -7.80 0.99 5.04
C MET A 408 -8.68 1.09 3.79
N ALA A 409 -8.26 1.87 2.78
CA ALA A 409 -8.99 1.97 1.52
C ALA A 409 -9.02 0.63 0.76
N GLU A 410 -7.90 -0.12 0.74
CA GLU A 410 -7.83 -1.46 0.16
C GLU A 410 -8.77 -2.43 0.90
N GLU A 411 -8.75 -2.42 2.23
CA GLU A 411 -9.58 -3.28 3.06
C GLU A 411 -11.08 -3.00 2.88
N VAL A 412 -11.47 -1.72 2.88
CA VAL A 412 -12.87 -1.30 2.64
C VAL A 412 -13.32 -1.74 1.25
N LEU A 413 -12.51 -1.52 0.21
CA LEU A 413 -12.86 -1.94 -1.15
C LEU A 413 -13.02 -3.47 -1.25
N ILE A 414 -12.12 -4.24 -0.64
CA ILE A 414 -12.21 -5.70 -0.64
C ILE A 414 -13.44 -6.17 0.13
N GLN A 415 -13.73 -5.57 1.29
CA GLN A 415 -14.88 -5.92 2.09
C GLN A 415 -16.20 -5.58 1.37
N THR A 416 -16.32 -4.37 0.84
CA THR A 416 -17.50 -3.94 0.05
C THR A 416 -17.68 -4.83 -1.17
N ALA A 417 -16.59 -5.14 -1.89
CA ALA A 417 -16.62 -6.06 -3.02
C ALA A 417 -17.14 -7.45 -2.64
N LYS A 418 -16.73 -7.98 -1.50
CA LYS A 418 -17.18 -9.27 -1.02
C LYS A 418 -18.67 -9.26 -0.70
N GLU A 419 -19.14 -8.28 0.06
CA GLU A 419 -20.56 -8.14 0.42
C GLU A 419 -21.43 -7.99 -0.83
N THR A 420 -20.97 -7.22 -1.79
CA THR A 420 -21.63 -6.99 -3.07
C THR A 420 -21.63 -8.25 -3.94
N SER A 421 -20.51 -8.98 -3.99
CA SER A 421 -20.39 -10.25 -4.69
C SER A 421 -21.32 -11.31 -4.11
N ASP A 422 -21.45 -11.38 -2.79
CA ASP A 422 -22.36 -12.30 -2.13
C ASP A 422 -23.83 -12.01 -2.49
N ALA A 423 -24.23 -10.73 -2.50
CA ALA A 423 -25.58 -10.33 -2.91
C ALA A 423 -25.85 -10.61 -4.39
N THR A 424 -24.87 -10.36 -5.28
CA THR A 424 -24.96 -10.67 -6.70
C THR A 424 -25.03 -12.18 -6.95
N SER A 425 -24.19 -12.96 -6.24
CA SER A 425 -24.23 -14.42 -6.31
C SER A 425 -25.56 -14.98 -5.85
N GLN A 426 -26.17 -14.42 -4.80
CA GLN A 426 -27.50 -14.80 -4.37
C GLN A 426 -28.56 -14.53 -5.46
N LYS A 427 -28.53 -13.36 -6.09
CA LYS A 427 -29.45 -12.98 -7.17
C LYS A 427 -29.32 -13.91 -8.37
N MET A 428 -28.05 -14.19 -8.77
CA MET A 428 -27.77 -15.15 -9.85
C MET A 428 -28.25 -16.57 -9.50
N ASN A 429 -27.94 -17.04 -8.29
CA ASN A 429 -28.36 -18.37 -7.83
C ASN A 429 -29.88 -18.50 -7.76
N LEU A 430 -30.58 -17.44 -7.34
CA LEU A 430 -32.04 -17.41 -7.33
C LEU A 430 -32.58 -17.55 -8.76
N ARG A 431 -32.07 -16.73 -9.69
CA ARG A 431 -32.52 -16.76 -11.08
C ARG A 431 -32.15 -18.07 -11.79
N ALA A 432 -30.95 -18.57 -11.57
CA ALA A 432 -30.54 -19.89 -12.08
C ALA A 432 -31.40 -21.03 -11.49
N SER A 433 -31.83 -20.95 -10.24
CA SER A 433 -32.75 -21.90 -9.62
C SER A 433 -34.12 -21.90 -10.27
N GLU A 434 -34.66 -20.71 -10.57
CA GLU A 434 -35.94 -20.56 -11.27
C GLU A 434 -35.87 -21.23 -12.65
N ILE A 435 -34.87 -20.86 -13.45
CA ILE A 435 -34.67 -21.43 -14.78
C ILE A 435 -34.49 -22.95 -14.68
N PHE A 436 -33.65 -23.42 -13.76
CA PHE A 436 -33.38 -24.84 -13.58
C PHE A 436 -34.63 -25.63 -13.15
N SER A 437 -35.43 -25.04 -12.25
CA SER A 437 -36.71 -25.64 -11.85
C SER A 437 -37.69 -25.75 -13.03
N GLU A 438 -37.80 -24.70 -13.86
CA GLU A 438 -38.66 -24.71 -15.04
C GLU A 438 -38.24 -25.78 -16.07
N ILE A 439 -36.96 -25.86 -16.42
CA ILE A 439 -36.46 -26.82 -17.42
C ILE A 439 -36.35 -28.26 -16.89
N THR A 440 -36.58 -28.47 -15.62
CA THR A 440 -36.63 -29.82 -14.99
C THR A 440 -38.01 -30.19 -14.48
N ASP A 441 -39.04 -29.45 -14.90
CA ASP A 441 -40.46 -29.65 -14.53
C ASP A 441 -40.65 -29.71 -13.00
N GLY A 442 -39.92 -28.85 -12.24
CA GLY A 442 -39.99 -28.77 -10.79
C GLY A 442 -39.30 -29.93 -10.03
N ARG A 443 -38.59 -30.81 -10.72
CA ARG A 443 -37.86 -31.93 -10.11
C ARG A 443 -36.78 -31.42 -9.12
N TYR A 444 -36.12 -30.32 -9.47
CA TYR A 444 -35.17 -29.65 -8.63
C TYR A 444 -35.67 -28.24 -8.29
N ARG A 445 -35.64 -27.88 -7.00
CA ARG A 445 -36.25 -26.64 -6.51
C ARG A 445 -35.24 -25.54 -6.23
N GLY A 446 -33.95 -25.83 -6.35
CA GLY A 446 -32.89 -24.84 -6.11
C GLY A 446 -31.57 -25.29 -6.67
N LEU A 447 -30.77 -24.30 -7.02
CA LEU A 447 -29.40 -24.43 -7.49
C LEU A 447 -28.54 -23.43 -6.72
N LYS A 448 -27.40 -23.89 -6.19
CA LYS A 448 -26.38 -23.03 -5.60
C LYS A 448 -25.08 -23.26 -6.39
N ALA A 449 -24.60 -22.24 -7.04
CA ALA A 449 -23.26 -22.18 -7.60
C ALA A 449 -22.42 -21.31 -6.67
N ASP A 450 -21.33 -21.85 -6.13
CA ASP A 450 -20.43 -21.20 -5.21
C ASP A 450 -18.99 -21.43 -5.65
N ALA A 451 -18.16 -20.40 -5.59
CA ALA A 451 -16.77 -20.48 -6.04
C ALA A 451 -15.91 -21.45 -5.20
N HIS A 452 -16.27 -21.64 -3.93
CA HIS A 452 -15.52 -22.48 -2.98
C HIS A 452 -16.15 -23.87 -2.77
N GLU A 453 -17.50 -23.91 -2.67
CA GLU A 453 -18.26 -25.14 -2.41
C GLU A 453 -18.62 -25.90 -3.70
N GLY A 454 -18.43 -25.27 -4.87
CA GLY A 454 -18.84 -25.81 -6.15
C GLY A 454 -20.35 -25.69 -6.41
N ILE A 455 -20.86 -26.53 -7.30
CA ILE A 455 -22.27 -26.49 -7.68
C ILE A 455 -23.06 -27.60 -6.96
N SER A 456 -24.19 -27.23 -6.39
CA SER A 456 -25.11 -28.18 -5.75
C SER A 456 -26.57 -27.83 -6.07
N VAL A 457 -27.43 -28.82 -6.08
CA VAL A 457 -28.87 -28.69 -6.33
C VAL A 457 -29.70 -29.20 -5.16
N TRP A 458 -30.90 -28.65 -5.02
CA TRP A 458 -31.88 -29.04 -4.02
C TRP A 458 -33.07 -29.75 -4.66
N ASP A 459 -33.33 -31.03 -4.29
CA ASP A 459 -34.44 -31.85 -4.82
C ASP A 459 -35.75 -31.72 -4.01
N GLY A 460 -35.79 -30.79 -3.06
CA GLY A 460 -36.92 -30.63 -2.13
C GLY A 460 -36.69 -31.33 -0.77
N VAL A 461 -35.76 -32.29 -0.70
CA VAL A 461 -35.43 -33.05 0.50
C VAL A 461 -33.99 -32.90 0.92
N ARG A 462 -33.06 -32.93 -0.01
CA ARG A 462 -31.63 -32.93 0.27
C ARG A 462 -30.86 -32.10 -0.77
N ARG A 463 -29.68 -31.65 -0.38
CA ARG A 463 -28.71 -31.02 -1.29
C ARG A 463 -27.84 -32.11 -1.92
N ILE A 464 -27.73 -32.07 -3.24
CA ILE A 464 -26.97 -33.03 -4.03
C ILE A 464 -25.85 -32.29 -4.75
N PRO A 465 -24.56 -32.63 -4.51
CA PRO A 465 -23.43 -32.09 -5.23
C PRO A 465 -23.52 -32.44 -6.74
N ALA A 466 -23.06 -31.52 -7.59
CA ALA A 466 -23.13 -31.66 -9.03
C ALA A 466 -22.44 -32.93 -9.58
N GLU A 467 -21.35 -33.36 -8.92
CA GLU A 467 -20.57 -34.56 -9.30
C GLU A 467 -21.37 -35.86 -9.18
N ARG A 468 -22.46 -35.86 -8.42
CA ARG A 468 -23.34 -37.03 -8.24
C ARG A 468 -24.50 -37.05 -9.20
N LEU A 469 -24.62 -36.06 -10.08
CA LEU A 469 -25.72 -35.95 -11.01
C LEU A 469 -25.39 -36.60 -12.38
N SER A 470 -26.44 -36.97 -13.13
CA SER A 470 -26.25 -37.43 -14.49
C SER A 470 -25.71 -36.34 -15.39
N ARG A 471 -25.04 -36.70 -16.49
CA ARG A 471 -24.47 -35.75 -17.44
C ARG A 471 -25.56 -34.80 -17.98
N GLY A 472 -26.73 -35.30 -18.38
CA GLY A 472 -27.81 -34.45 -18.88
C GLY A 472 -28.32 -33.46 -17.83
N THR A 473 -28.29 -33.82 -16.52
CA THR A 473 -28.66 -32.87 -15.46
C THR A 473 -27.57 -31.80 -15.26
N LEU A 474 -26.31 -32.18 -15.38
CA LEU A 474 -25.18 -31.21 -15.34
C LEU A 474 -25.28 -30.19 -16.47
N GLU A 475 -25.60 -30.65 -17.68
CA GLU A 475 -25.78 -29.77 -18.84
C GLU A 475 -26.96 -28.78 -18.61
N GLN A 476 -28.07 -29.25 -18.01
CA GLN A 476 -29.17 -28.35 -17.62
C GLN A 476 -28.77 -27.33 -16.54
N ILE A 477 -27.94 -27.71 -15.60
CA ILE A 477 -27.38 -26.78 -14.59
C ILE A 477 -26.54 -25.70 -15.28
N TYR A 478 -25.61 -26.09 -16.15
CA TYR A 478 -24.77 -25.15 -16.87
C TYR A 478 -25.59 -24.22 -17.77
N PHE A 479 -26.61 -24.76 -18.43
CA PHE A 479 -27.57 -23.97 -19.19
C PHE A 479 -28.25 -22.91 -18.29
N ALA A 480 -28.81 -23.31 -17.17
CA ALA A 480 -29.49 -22.40 -16.24
C ALA A 480 -28.58 -21.29 -15.72
N VAL A 481 -27.33 -21.66 -15.34
CA VAL A 481 -26.30 -20.68 -14.88
C VAL A 481 -25.96 -19.70 -15.99
N ARG A 482 -25.72 -20.17 -17.21
CA ARG A 482 -25.43 -19.30 -18.37
C ARG A 482 -26.56 -18.33 -18.70
N MET A 483 -27.80 -18.81 -18.69
CA MET A 483 -28.95 -17.97 -18.99
C MET A 483 -29.20 -16.94 -17.90
N ALA A 484 -29.10 -17.32 -16.63
CA ALA A 484 -29.19 -16.38 -15.50
C ALA A 484 -28.10 -15.31 -15.57
N ALA A 485 -26.87 -15.70 -15.90
CA ALA A 485 -25.77 -14.77 -16.04
C ALA A 485 -25.96 -13.85 -17.27
N ALA A 486 -26.42 -14.37 -18.40
CA ALA A 486 -26.71 -13.55 -19.58
C ALA A 486 -27.78 -12.49 -19.29
N GLU A 487 -28.88 -12.87 -18.60
CA GLU A 487 -29.94 -11.93 -18.19
C GLU A 487 -29.42 -10.84 -17.20
N MET A 488 -28.42 -11.14 -16.41
CA MET A 488 -27.85 -10.19 -15.43
C MET A 488 -26.78 -9.29 -16.03
N LEU A 489 -25.93 -9.83 -16.89
CA LEU A 489 -24.72 -9.16 -17.37
C LEU A 489 -24.95 -8.38 -18.67
N LEU A 490 -25.98 -8.75 -19.45
CA LEU A 490 -26.24 -8.14 -20.75
C LEU A 490 -27.39 -7.14 -20.63
N GLU A 491 -27.15 -5.90 -21.00
CA GLU A 491 -28.16 -4.83 -20.99
C GLU A 491 -29.24 -5.06 -22.03
N GLU A 492 -28.86 -5.62 -23.18
CA GLU A 492 -29.79 -5.94 -24.28
C GLU A 492 -29.81 -7.44 -24.57
N PRO A 493 -30.98 -7.96 -25.02
CA PRO A 493 -31.06 -9.34 -25.44
C PRO A 493 -30.11 -9.63 -26.60
N MET A 494 -29.19 -10.57 -26.41
CA MET A 494 -28.23 -11.03 -27.41
C MET A 494 -28.71 -12.36 -28.03
N PRO A 495 -28.33 -12.68 -29.27
CA PRO A 495 -28.63 -13.97 -29.89
C PRO A 495 -28.03 -15.12 -29.08
N LEU A 496 -28.83 -16.11 -28.74
CA LEU A 496 -28.39 -17.34 -28.08
C LEU A 496 -28.00 -18.36 -29.16
N ILE A 497 -26.77 -18.88 -29.07
CA ILE A 497 -26.26 -19.80 -30.11
C ILE A 497 -25.84 -21.11 -29.42
N PHE A 498 -26.41 -22.20 -29.91
CA PHE A 498 -26.21 -23.54 -29.38
C PHE A 498 -25.67 -24.46 -30.48
N ASP A 499 -24.42 -24.90 -30.40
CA ASP A 499 -23.78 -25.81 -31.36
C ASP A 499 -23.71 -27.23 -30.76
N ASP A 500 -24.62 -28.11 -31.20
CA ASP A 500 -24.79 -29.47 -30.67
C ASP A 500 -24.85 -29.53 -29.12
N ALA A 501 -25.37 -28.46 -28.50
CA ALA A 501 -25.33 -28.28 -27.05
C ALA A 501 -26.26 -29.25 -26.29
N PHE A 502 -27.28 -29.80 -26.95
CA PHE A 502 -28.29 -30.68 -26.36
C PHE A 502 -28.05 -32.17 -26.61
N ALA A 503 -26.83 -32.54 -27.01
CA ALA A 503 -26.48 -33.92 -27.34
C ALA A 503 -26.69 -34.91 -26.16
N PHE A 504 -26.58 -34.45 -24.90
CA PHE A 504 -26.79 -35.28 -23.71
C PHE A 504 -28.21 -35.23 -23.13
N TYR A 505 -29.14 -34.55 -23.82
CA TYR A 505 -30.53 -34.45 -23.39
C TYR A 505 -31.36 -35.60 -23.97
N ASP A 506 -32.20 -36.17 -23.13
CA ASP A 506 -33.32 -36.99 -23.60
C ASP A 506 -34.43 -36.08 -24.18
N ASP A 507 -35.37 -36.66 -24.90
CA ASP A 507 -36.41 -35.88 -25.59
C ASP A 507 -37.24 -35.03 -24.63
N LYS A 508 -37.52 -35.51 -23.43
CA LYS A 508 -38.30 -34.80 -22.42
C LYS A 508 -37.57 -33.57 -21.91
N ARG A 509 -36.26 -33.69 -21.61
CA ARG A 509 -35.44 -32.54 -21.22
C ARG A 509 -35.28 -31.51 -22.33
N LEU A 510 -35.10 -32.02 -23.56
CA LEU A 510 -34.99 -31.17 -24.73
C LEU A 510 -36.30 -30.38 -24.96
N GLU A 511 -37.45 -31.03 -24.83
CA GLU A 511 -38.76 -30.40 -24.94
C GLU A 511 -38.92 -29.26 -23.92
N SER A 512 -38.61 -29.52 -22.64
CA SER A 512 -38.70 -28.51 -21.59
C SER A 512 -37.80 -27.30 -21.85
N VAL A 513 -36.57 -27.52 -22.37
CA VAL A 513 -35.64 -26.43 -22.69
C VAL A 513 -36.10 -25.66 -23.96
N ILE A 514 -36.54 -26.34 -25.01
CA ILE A 514 -37.06 -25.66 -26.22
C ILE A 514 -38.30 -24.82 -25.86
N LYS A 515 -39.20 -25.37 -25.04
CA LYS A 515 -40.35 -24.65 -24.52
C LYS A 515 -39.97 -23.41 -23.70
N TRP A 516 -38.92 -23.51 -22.90
CA TRP A 516 -38.40 -22.39 -22.15
C TRP A 516 -37.80 -21.33 -23.09
N LEU A 517 -36.95 -21.75 -24.06
CA LEU A 517 -36.32 -20.87 -25.04
C LEU A 517 -37.34 -20.14 -25.90
N SER A 518 -38.45 -20.80 -26.29
CA SER A 518 -39.51 -20.20 -27.11
C SER A 518 -40.26 -19.05 -26.41
N ARG A 519 -40.15 -18.93 -25.10
CA ARG A 519 -40.75 -17.85 -24.32
C ARG A 519 -39.82 -16.66 -24.15
N GLN A 520 -38.53 -16.82 -24.51
CA GLN A 520 -37.55 -15.75 -24.38
C GLN A 520 -37.70 -14.73 -25.51
N LYS A 521 -37.26 -13.50 -25.21
CA LYS A 521 -37.24 -12.41 -26.22
C LYS A 521 -36.00 -12.50 -27.14
N ASN A 522 -35.06 -13.33 -26.79
CA ASN A 522 -33.83 -13.50 -27.54
C ASN A 522 -34.06 -14.25 -28.84
N GLN A 523 -33.34 -13.89 -29.89
CA GLN A 523 -33.15 -14.77 -31.02
C GLN A 523 -32.38 -16.01 -30.57
N VAL A 524 -32.82 -17.20 -30.96
CA VAL A 524 -32.20 -18.47 -30.62
C VAL A 524 -31.81 -19.23 -31.86
N ILE A 525 -30.55 -19.54 -32.02
CA ILE A 525 -29.97 -20.27 -33.14
C ILE A 525 -29.45 -21.62 -32.62
N ILE A 526 -30.15 -22.70 -32.96
CA ILE A 526 -29.75 -24.06 -32.61
C ILE A 526 -29.13 -24.73 -33.83
N LEU A 527 -27.84 -25.04 -33.74
CA LEU A 527 -27.12 -25.80 -34.76
C LEU A 527 -27.11 -27.27 -34.30
N SER A 528 -27.80 -28.16 -35.00
CA SER A 528 -27.94 -29.55 -34.57
C SER A 528 -27.62 -30.56 -35.69
N CYS A 529 -27.03 -31.68 -35.30
CA CYS A 529 -26.86 -32.84 -36.17
C CYS A 529 -28.10 -33.78 -36.16
N HIS A 530 -29.10 -33.48 -35.32
CA HIS A 530 -30.31 -34.28 -35.20
C HIS A 530 -31.54 -33.49 -35.63
N ASN A 531 -32.54 -34.17 -36.17
CA ASN A 531 -33.80 -33.55 -36.57
C ASN A 531 -34.82 -33.46 -35.42
N ARG A 532 -34.45 -33.95 -34.22
CA ARG A 532 -35.35 -33.97 -33.07
C ARG A 532 -35.67 -32.56 -32.56
N GLU A 533 -34.68 -31.65 -32.59
CA GLU A 533 -34.83 -30.24 -32.19
C GLU A 533 -35.82 -29.53 -33.11
N GLU A 534 -35.73 -29.77 -34.43
CA GLU A 534 -36.61 -29.21 -35.44
C GLU A 534 -38.04 -29.77 -35.31
N ASN A 535 -38.15 -31.08 -35.09
CA ASN A 535 -39.44 -31.74 -34.90
C ASN A 535 -40.17 -31.24 -33.64
N LEU A 536 -39.47 -31.06 -32.54
CA LEU A 536 -40.03 -30.53 -31.31
C LEU A 536 -40.44 -29.05 -31.48
N LEU A 537 -39.63 -28.24 -32.13
CA LEU A 537 -39.96 -26.84 -32.38
C LEU A 537 -41.25 -26.72 -33.25
N GLY A 538 -41.41 -27.57 -34.26
CA GLY A 538 -42.60 -27.62 -35.08
C GLY A 538 -43.91 -27.97 -34.36
N GLN A 539 -43.81 -28.52 -33.12
CA GLN A 539 -44.99 -28.80 -32.27
C GLN A 539 -45.41 -27.57 -31.44
N PHE A 540 -44.51 -26.57 -31.27
CA PHE A 540 -44.77 -25.38 -30.45
C PHE A 540 -45.04 -24.12 -31.30
N MET A 541 -44.81 -24.16 -32.60
CA MET A 541 -45.18 -23.12 -33.56
C MET A 541 -46.55 -23.43 -34.17
#